data_0b715676a823fe82f5cdc6f89d7465b9
#
_entry.id   0b715676a823fe82f5cdc6f89d7465b9
#
_cell.length_a   1.000
_cell.length_b   1.000
_cell.length_c   1.000
_cell.angle_alpha   90.00
_cell.angle_beta   90.00
_cell.angle_gamma   90.00
#
_symmetry.space_group_name_H-M   'P 1'
#
loop_
_entity.id
_entity.type
_entity.pdbx_description
1 polymer ?
#
loop_
_entity_poly.entity_id
_entity_poly.type
_entity_poly.pdbx_seq_one_letter_code
_entity_poly.pdbx_strand_id
1 'polypeptide(L)'
;EKREDPDENYARRVKRIQAVPEESIEEMLILRSSIFKRIILNLYDNQCSVSGLKVGGINRTSLVDACHIIPFSETNNDSVRNGLALSPTFHRAFDRGLIAVSDNFTVMVNASLKDYKPESGIRQYENQRIFLPKNEKYWPSQENLSQHRKKFGFE
;
A
#
# COMPACT_ATOMS: atom_id res chain seq x y z
N GLU A 1 20.23 0.87 -19.77
CA GLU A 1 18.84 0.36 -19.90
C GLU A 1 17.91 1.35 -19.20
N LYS A 2 17.05 2.05 -19.96
CA LYS A 2 16.00 2.90 -19.37
C LYS A 2 15.01 1.96 -18.67
N ARG A 3 14.97 1.98 -17.35
CA ARG A 3 13.92 1.31 -16.61
C ARG A 3 12.60 1.97 -16.98
N GLU A 4 11.65 1.20 -17.52
CA GLU A 4 10.31 1.68 -17.81
C GLU A 4 9.65 2.22 -16.55
N ASP A 5 8.89 3.30 -16.72
CA ASP A 5 8.08 3.88 -15.64
C ASP A 5 7.06 2.83 -15.16
N PRO A 6 7.01 2.49 -13.87
CA PRO A 6 6.07 1.52 -13.34
C PRO A 6 4.60 1.86 -13.64
N ASP A 7 4.21 3.13 -13.59
CA ASP A 7 2.85 3.57 -13.89
C ASP A 7 2.50 3.41 -15.38
N GLU A 8 3.41 3.75 -16.28
CA GLU A 8 3.19 3.55 -17.72
C GLU A 8 3.12 2.07 -18.09
N ASN A 9 3.99 1.26 -17.49
CA ASN A 9 3.99 -0.18 -17.71
C ASN A 9 2.69 -0.81 -17.17
N TYR A 10 2.25 -0.39 -15.98
CA TYR A 10 1.01 -0.83 -15.38
C TYR A 10 -0.19 -0.44 -16.26
N ALA A 11 -0.31 0.83 -16.65
CA ALA A 11 -1.39 1.33 -17.49
C ALA A 11 -1.47 0.59 -18.83
N ARG A 12 -0.30 0.28 -19.44
CA ARG A 12 -0.22 -0.49 -20.71
C ARG A 12 -0.72 -1.92 -20.51
N ARG A 13 -0.36 -2.56 -19.41
CA ARG A 13 -0.81 -3.93 -19.08
C ARG A 13 -2.30 -3.98 -18.78
N VAL A 14 -2.82 -3.01 -18.02
CA VAL A 14 -4.27 -2.90 -17.72
C VAL A 14 -5.07 -2.69 -19.02
N LYS A 15 -4.62 -1.83 -19.94
CA LYS A 15 -5.27 -1.66 -21.24
C LYS A 15 -5.32 -2.96 -22.06
N ARG A 16 -4.26 -3.79 -22.01
CA ARG A 16 -4.27 -5.10 -22.66
C ARG A 16 -5.30 -6.05 -22.04
N ILE A 17 -5.46 -6.00 -20.72
CA ILE A 17 -6.43 -6.81 -19.98
C ILE A 17 -7.86 -6.39 -20.31
N GLN A 18 -8.13 -5.08 -20.41
CA GLN A 18 -9.45 -4.54 -20.77
C GLN A 18 -9.92 -4.89 -22.18
N ALA A 19 -9.01 -5.36 -23.06
CA ALA A 19 -9.33 -5.84 -24.40
C ALA A 19 -9.76 -7.32 -24.45
N VAL A 20 -9.85 -8.01 -23.31
CA VAL A 20 -10.23 -9.43 -23.19
C VAL A 20 -11.75 -9.57 -23.03
N PRO A 21 -12.41 -10.59 -23.63
CA PRO A 21 -13.86 -10.80 -23.55
C PRO A 21 -14.40 -10.95 -22.12
N GLU A 22 -15.69 -10.61 -21.92
CA GLU A 22 -16.39 -10.62 -20.62
C GLU A 22 -16.32 -11.95 -19.84
N GLU A 23 -16.11 -13.06 -20.52
CA GLU A 23 -16.03 -14.42 -19.94
C GLU A 23 -14.81 -14.62 -19.01
N SER A 24 -13.89 -13.66 -18.93
CA SER A 24 -12.66 -13.74 -18.14
C SER A 24 -12.50 -12.59 -17.14
N ILE A 25 -13.59 -11.97 -16.69
CA ILE A 25 -13.55 -10.85 -15.73
C ILE A 25 -12.82 -11.21 -14.44
N GLU A 26 -13.07 -12.40 -13.88
CA GLU A 26 -12.40 -12.86 -12.66
C GLU A 26 -10.90 -13.04 -12.86
N GLU A 27 -10.48 -13.64 -13.98
CA GLU A 27 -9.08 -13.81 -14.33
C GLU A 27 -8.39 -12.45 -14.51
N MET A 28 -9.08 -11.49 -15.14
CA MET A 28 -8.59 -10.12 -15.30
C MET A 28 -8.39 -9.42 -13.96
N LEU A 29 -9.32 -9.54 -13.02
CA LEU A 29 -9.24 -8.94 -11.69
C LEU A 29 -8.07 -9.54 -10.89
N ILE A 30 -7.88 -10.86 -10.96
CA ILE A 30 -6.75 -11.55 -10.31
C ILE A 30 -5.43 -11.07 -10.92
N LEU A 31 -5.32 -11.02 -12.24
CA LEU A 31 -4.10 -10.60 -12.94
C LEU A 31 -3.76 -9.14 -12.63
N ARG A 32 -4.76 -8.25 -12.63
CA ARG A 32 -4.60 -6.85 -12.27
C ARG A 32 -4.08 -6.68 -10.84
N SER A 33 -4.71 -7.37 -9.89
CA SER A 33 -4.31 -7.36 -8.49
C SER A 33 -2.88 -7.87 -8.31
N SER A 34 -2.50 -8.93 -9.03
CA SER A 34 -1.14 -9.48 -8.97
C SER A 34 -0.09 -8.53 -9.56
N ILE A 35 -0.42 -7.78 -10.60
CA ILE A 35 0.46 -6.76 -11.20
C ILE A 35 0.68 -5.61 -10.22
N PHE A 36 -0.40 -5.05 -9.66
CA PHE A 36 -0.31 -3.99 -8.65
C PHE A 36 0.54 -4.43 -7.46
N LYS A 37 0.25 -5.60 -6.89
CA LYS A 37 1.03 -6.17 -5.79
C LYS A 37 2.51 -6.24 -6.11
N ARG A 38 2.88 -6.78 -7.26
CA ARG A 38 4.28 -6.93 -7.65
C ARG A 38 4.99 -5.59 -7.80
N ILE A 39 4.33 -4.59 -8.36
CA ILE A 39 4.91 -3.26 -8.55
C ILE A 39 5.11 -2.58 -7.20
N ILE A 40 4.10 -2.55 -6.34
CA ILE A 40 4.19 -1.96 -5.01
C ILE A 40 5.30 -2.62 -4.19
N LEU A 41 5.33 -3.95 -4.12
CA LEU A 41 6.38 -4.65 -3.36
C LEU A 41 7.78 -4.35 -3.87
N ASN A 42 7.97 -4.22 -5.19
CA ASN A 42 9.26 -3.84 -5.76
C ASN A 42 9.66 -2.41 -5.40
N LEU A 43 8.73 -1.45 -5.44
CA LEU A 43 9.00 -0.05 -5.10
C LEU A 43 9.41 0.12 -3.65
N TYR A 44 8.82 -0.65 -2.76
CA TYR A 44 9.14 -0.66 -1.32
C TYR A 44 10.21 -1.67 -0.93
N ASP A 45 10.87 -2.29 -1.90
CA ASP A 45 11.94 -3.28 -1.67
C ASP A 45 11.49 -4.45 -0.76
N ASN A 46 10.23 -4.88 -0.89
CA ASN A 46 9.59 -5.90 -0.06
C ASN A 46 9.63 -5.60 1.45
N GLN A 47 9.62 -4.34 1.81
CA GLN A 47 9.70 -3.86 3.19
C GLN A 47 8.37 -3.25 3.63
N CYS A 48 7.92 -3.56 4.85
CA CYS A 48 6.76 -2.91 5.45
C CYS A 48 7.06 -1.43 5.70
N SER A 49 6.19 -0.54 5.19
CA SER A 49 6.35 0.90 5.35
C SER A 49 6.33 1.36 6.80
N VAL A 50 5.59 0.68 7.67
CA VAL A 50 5.45 1.05 9.08
C VAL A 50 6.55 0.42 9.94
N SER A 51 6.64 -0.92 9.93
CA SER A 51 7.54 -1.63 10.84
C SER A 51 8.95 -1.82 10.31
N GLY A 52 9.17 -1.64 9.01
CA GLY A 52 10.43 -1.98 8.38
C GLY A 52 10.64 -3.49 8.22
N LEU A 53 9.65 -4.32 8.57
CA LEU A 53 9.75 -5.76 8.39
C LEU A 53 10.09 -6.11 6.96
N LYS A 54 11.21 -6.79 6.78
CA LYS A 54 11.66 -7.33 5.51
C LYS A 54 12.17 -8.75 5.74
N VAL A 55 11.49 -9.71 5.13
CA VAL A 55 11.85 -11.13 5.22
C VAL A 55 12.15 -11.64 3.83
N GLY A 56 13.21 -12.38 3.68
CA GLY A 56 13.64 -12.98 2.42
C GLY A 56 14.33 -14.32 2.64
N GLY A 57 14.74 -14.96 1.57
CA GLY A 57 15.65 -16.11 1.58
C GLY A 57 15.03 -17.43 1.10
N ILE A 58 13.90 -17.86 1.63
CA ILE A 58 13.28 -19.12 1.23
C ILE A 58 12.11 -18.88 0.26
N ASN A 59 12.15 -19.50 -0.92
CA ASN A 59 11.07 -19.52 -1.91
C ASN A 59 10.54 -18.13 -2.37
N ARG A 60 11.36 -17.11 -2.35
CA ARG A 60 10.98 -15.72 -2.71
C ARG A 60 9.73 -15.23 -1.95
N THR A 61 9.50 -15.73 -0.75
CA THR A 61 8.33 -15.39 0.07
C THR A 61 8.46 -13.95 0.58
N SER A 62 7.43 -13.16 0.37
CA SER A 62 7.26 -11.85 1.01
C SER A 62 6.19 -11.95 2.09
N LEU A 63 6.46 -11.39 3.27
CA LEU A 63 5.48 -11.23 4.34
C LEU A 63 4.85 -9.82 4.33
N VAL A 64 4.89 -9.17 3.18
CA VAL A 64 4.37 -7.83 2.99
C VAL A 64 3.32 -7.85 1.89
N ASP A 65 2.21 -7.17 2.13
CA ASP A 65 1.11 -7.00 1.20
C ASP A 65 1.16 -5.64 0.52
N ALA A 66 0.62 -5.56 -0.70
CA ALA A 66 0.30 -4.29 -1.32
C ALA A 66 -1.10 -3.84 -0.86
N CYS A 67 -1.15 -2.69 -0.20
CA CYS A 67 -2.36 -2.08 0.33
C CYS A 67 -2.75 -0.89 -0.55
N HIS A 68 -4.00 -0.83 -1.02
CA HIS A 68 -4.55 0.39 -1.59
C HIS A 68 -4.86 1.39 -0.49
N ILE A 69 -4.46 2.65 -0.65
CA ILE A 69 -4.78 3.73 0.30
C ILE A 69 -6.28 4.03 0.25
N ILE A 70 -6.80 4.23 -0.96
CA ILE A 70 -8.24 4.26 -1.23
C ILE A 70 -8.59 2.95 -1.92
N PRO A 71 -9.57 2.19 -1.40
CA PRO A 71 -9.94 0.90 -1.97
C PRO A 71 -10.24 0.97 -3.45
N PHE A 72 -9.76 0.00 -4.21
CA PHE A 72 -9.99 -0.06 -5.66
C PHE A 72 -11.47 -0.04 -6.02
N SER A 73 -12.31 -0.69 -5.21
CA SER A 73 -13.77 -0.70 -5.39
C SER A 73 -14.41 0.68 -5.36
N GLU A 74 -13.77 1.66 -4.72
CA GLU A 74 -14.28 3.03 -4.60
C GLU A 74 -13.85 3.93 -5.78
N THR A 75 -12.65 3.74 -6.32
CA THR A 75 -12.06 4.71 -7.26
C THR A 75 -11.52 4.11 -8.55
N ASN A 76 -11.42 2.78 -8.66
CA ASN A 76 -10.72 2.09 -9.73
C ASN A 76 -9.27 2.58 -9.95
N ASN A 77 -8.62 3.08 -8.88
CA ASN A 77 -7.31 3.68 -8.93
C ASN A 77 -6.22 2.67 -8.55
N ASP A 78 -5.49 2.18 -9.54
CA ASP A 78 -4.31 1.32 -9.40
C ASP A 78 -2.99 2.06 -9.63
N SER A 79 -2.99 3.38 -9.57
CA SER A 79 -1.74 4.14 -9.55
C SER A 79 -0.86 3.67 -8.39
N VAL A 80 0.45 3.58 -8.61
CA VAL A 80 1.41 3.22 -7.57
C VAL A 80 1.39 4.21 -6.40
N ARG A 81 0.97 5.44 -6.65
CA ARG A 81 0.79 6.47 -5.62
C ARG A 81 -0.46 6.25 -4.75
N ASN A 82 -1.32 5.30 -5.11
CA ASN A 82 -2.41 4.80 -4.27
C ASN A 82 -2.03 3.52 -3.52
N GLY A 83 -0.75 3.22 -3.38
CA GLY A 83 -0.27 1.99 -2.77
C GLY A 83 0.73 2.19 -1.64
N LEU A 84 0.63 1.31 -0.65
CA LEU A 84 1.60 1.13 0.44
C LEU A 84 1.97 -0.34 0.53
N ALA A 85 3.22 -0.62 0.93
CA ALA A 85 3.63 -1.96 1.29
C ALA A 85 3.51 -2.13 2.82
N LEU A 86 2.68 -3.04 3.28
CA LEU A 86 2.39 -3.23 4.69
C LEU A 86 2.42 -4.73 5.05
N SER A 87 2.96 -5.05 6.22
CA SER A 87 2.77 -6.40 6.77
C SER A 87 1.27 -6.66 7.04
N PRO A 88 0.79 -7.90 7.10
CA PRO A 88 -0.62 -8.22 7.27
C PRO A 88 -1.28 -7.53 8.46
N THR A 89 -0.57 -7.40 9.57
CA THR A 89 -1.06 -6.70 10.76
C THR A 89 -1.31 -5.22 10.49
N PHE A 90 -0.33 -4.54 9.87
CA PHE A 90 -0.46 -3.11 9.55
C PHE A 90 -1.40 -2.86 8.38
N HIS A 91 -1.49 -3.77 7.42
CA HIS A 91 -2.50 -3.72 6.36
C HIS A 91 -3.92 -3.70 6.97
N ARG A 92 -4.22 -4.64 7.85
CA ARG A 92 -5.51 -4.67 8.56
C ARG A 92 -5.74 -3.44 9.44
N ALA A 93 -4.69 -2.97 10.13
CA ALA A 93 -4.80 -1.78 10.97
C ALA A 93 -5.12 -0.53 10.13
N PHE A 94 -4.49 -0.39 8.97
CA PHE A 94 -4.73 0.70 8.03
C PHE A 94 -6.15 0.65 7.45
N ASP A 95 -6.57 -0.51 6.93
CA ASP A 95 -7.91 -0.70 6.33
C ASP A 95 -9.05 -0.43 7.32
N ARG A 96 -8.80 -0.62 8.61
CA ARG A 96 -9.79 -0.40 9.67
C ARG A 96 -9.67 0.95 10.37
N GLY A 97 -8.78 1.83 9.89
CA GLY A 97 -8.56 3.13 10.50
C GLY A 97 -8.01 3.09 11.92
N LEU A 98 -7.29 2.04 12.28
CA LEU A 98 -6.54 2.00 13.53
C LEU A 98 -5.25 2.82 13.45
N ILE A 99 -4.70 2.92 12.24
CA ILE A 99 -3.58 3.78 11.89
C ILE A 99 -3.89 4.58 10.63
N ALA A 100 -3.19 5.68 10.46
CA ALA A 100 -3.15 6.48 9.24
C ALA A 100 -1.73 7.02 9.02
N VAL A 101 -1.53 7.71 7.90
CA VAL A 101 -0.27 8.38 7.58
C VAL A 101 -0.52 9.87 7.46
N SER A 102 0.29 10.67 8.16
CA SER A 102 0.21 12.14 8.16
C SER A 102 0.78 12.75 6.87
N ASP A 103 0.62 14.07 6.71
CA ASP A 103 1.22 14.85 5.61
C ASP A 103 2.76 14.78 5.60
N ASN A 104 3.37 14.57 6.76
CA ASN A 104 4.82 14.42 6.89
C ASN A 104 5.28 12.96 6.76
N PHE A 105 4.39 12.07 6.30
CA PHE A 105 4.66 10.63 6.19
C PHE A 105 5.05 9.99 7.53
N THR A 106 4.40 10.39 8.61
CA THR A 106 4.53 9.74 9.92
C THR A 106 3.29 8.94 10.25
N VAL A 107 3.46 7.89 11.06
CA VAL A 107 2.36 7.04 11.52
C VAL A 107 1.51 7.81 12.52
N MET A 108 0.21 7.83 12.28
CA MET A 108 -0.80 8.29 13.23
C MET A 108 -1.53 7.09 13.80
N VAL A 109 -1.77 7.05 15.09
CA VAL A 109 -2.52 5.98 15.75
C VAL A 109 -3.85 6.53 16.24
N ASN A 110 -4.94 5.80 15.97
CA ASN A 110 -6.27 6.20 16.40
C ASN A 110 -6.30 6.34 17.93
N ALA A 111 -6.81 7.48 18.42
CA ALA A 111 -6.87 7.78 19.85
C ALA A 111 -7.66 6.74 20.65
N SER A 112 -8.67 6.13 20.02
CA SER A 112 -9.51 5.10 20.63
C SER A 112 -8.87 3.71 20.67
N LEU A 113 -7.70 3.52 20.04
CA LEU A 113 -7.00 2.24 20.05
C LEU A 113 -6.53 1.90 21.47
N LYS A 114 -6.98 0.76 21.97
CA LYS A 114 -6.43 0.16 23.20
C LYS A 114 -5.32 -0.81 22.83
N ASP A 115 -4.09 -0.36 22.99
CA ASP A 115 -2.90 -1.19 22.80
C ASP A 115 -2.44 -1.68 24.17
N TYR A 116 -2.60 -2.97 24.43
CA TYR A 116 -2.28 -3.58 25.73
C TYR A 116 -0.79 -3.83 25.94
N LYS A 117 0.00 -3.72 24.87
CA LYS A 117 1.46 -3.81 24.90
C LYS A 117 2.07 -2.72 24.02
N PRO A 118 1.94 -1.45 24.42
CA PRO A 118 2.32 -0.32 23.56
C PRO A 118 3.81 -0.32 23.19
N GLU A 119 4.65 -0.90 24.00
CA GLU A 119 6.10 -1.03 23.76
C GLU A 119 6.45 -2.06 22.67
N SER A 120 5.53 -2.94 22.31
CA SER A 120 5.72 -3.97 21.26
C SER A 120 4.55 -4.06 20.27
N GLY A 121 3.51 -3.27 20.49
CA GLY A 121 2.31 -3.24 19.66
C GLY A 121 2.36 -2.15 18.57
N ILE A 122 1.20 -1.62 18.23
CA ILE A 122 1.03 -0.61 17.18
C ILE A 122 1.56 0.75 17.63
N ARG A 123 1.34 1.15 18.90
CA ARG A 123 1.69 2.48 19.39
C ARG A 123 3.18 2.77 19.39
N GLN A 124 4.04 1.77 19.41
CA GLN A 124 5.49 2.00 19.33
C GLN A 124 5.91 2.72 18.02
N TYR A 125 5.08 2.67 16.98
CA TYR A 125 5.35 3.32 15.69
C TYR A 125 4.74 4.71 15.57
N GLU A 126 3.96 5.16 16.56
CA GLU A 126 3.31 6.48 16.52
C GLU A 126 4.36 7.60 16.37
N ASN A 127 4.07 8.51 15.44
CA ASN A 127 4.96 9.61 15.04
C ASN A 127 6.28 9.21 14.36
N GLN A 128 6.53 7.94 14.14
CA GLN A 128 7.69 7.50 13.36
C GLN A 128 7.42 7.69 11.86
N ARG A 129 8.46 8.11 11.12
CA ARG A 129 8.38 8.24 9.67
C ARG A 129 8.28 6.87 9.03
N ILE A 130 7.37 6.71 8.07
CA ILE A 130 7.26 5.48 7.31
C ILE A 130 8.43 5.33 6.32
N PHE A 131 8.75 4.08 5.95
CA PHE A 131 9.64 3.80 4.84
C PHE A 131 8.93 4.11 3.52
N LEU A 132 9.62 4.81 2.62
CA LEU A 132 9.11 5.29 1.35
C LEU A 132 9.93 4.73 0.19
N PRO A 133 9.38 4.68 -1.03
CA PRO A 133 10.16 4.40 -2.23
C PRO A 133 11.35 5.35 -2.37
N LYS A 134 12.46 4.86 -2.95
CA LYS A 134 13.68 5.68 -3.14
C LYS A 134 13.43 6.92 -4.00
N ASN A 135 12.54 6.81 -4.99
CA ASN A 135 12.19 7.91 -5.87
C ASN A 135 10.89 8.56 -5.41
N GLU A 136 10.94 9.85 -5.10
CA GLU A 136 9.79 10.64 -4.62
C GLU A 136 8.60 10.66 -5.59
N LYS A 137 8.85 10.45 -6.87
CA LYS A 137 7.81 10.32 -7.90
C LYS A 137 6.77 9.24 -7.56
N TYR A 138 7.19 8.21 -6.82
CA TYR A 138 6.35 7.06 -6.45
C TYR A 138 5.85 7.10 -5.00
N TRP A 139 6.09 8.19 -4.30
CA TRP A 139 5.57 8.35 -2.95
C TRP A 139 4.04 8.38 -2.94
N PRO A 140 3.41 7.91 -1.87
CA PRO A 140 1.97 7.95 -1.70
C PRO A 140 1.40 9.35 -1.96
N SER A 141 0.25 9.41 -2.63
CA SER A 141 -0.45 10.66 -2.89
C SER A 141 -0.95 11.26 -1.58
N GLN A 142 -0.61 12.52 -1.32
CA GLN A 142 -1.12 13.26 -0.17
C GLN A 142 -2.64 13.40 -0.19
N GLU A 143 -3.22 13.54 -1.36
CA GLU A 143 -4.67 13.57 -1.52
C GLU A 143 -5.32 12.27 -1.07
N ASN A 144 -4.78 11.12 -1.49
CA ASN A 144 -5.29 9.81 -1.07
C ASN A 144 -5.11 9.58 0.44
N LEU A 145 -3.96 9.97 0.98
CA LEU A 145 -3.70 9.89 2.43
C LEU A 145 -4.67 10.78 3.23
N SER A 146 -4.95 12.01 2.76
CA SER A 146 -5.93 12.90 3.38
C SER A 146 -7.35 12.30 3.34
N GLN A 147 -7.76 11.75 2.20
CA GLN A 147 -9.06 11.07 2.09
C GLN A 147 -9.18 9.90 3.09
N HIS A 148 -8.13 9.10 3.23
CA HIS A 148 -8.09 8.01 4.21
C HIS A 148 -8.22 8.55 5.64
N ARG A 149 -7.47 9.60 6.01
CA ARG A 149 -7.55 10.23 7.34
C ARG A 149 -8.96 10.76 7.64
N LYS A 150 -9.57 11.48 6.68
CA LYS A 150 -10.95 11.99 6.81
C LYS A 150 -11.96 10.88 6.99
N LYS A 151 -11.85 9.80 6.20
CA LYS A 151 -12.74 8.64 6.29
C LYS A 151 -12.77 8.04 7.69
N PHE A 152 -11.64 8.02 8.39
CA PHE A 152 -11.48 7.40 9.71
C PHE A 152 -11.37 8.38 10.88
N GLY A 153 -11.64 9.66 10.65
CA GLY A 153 -11.73 10.67 11.71
C GLY A 153 -10.40 11.08 12.34
N PHE A 154 -9.31 11.05 11.58
CA PHE A 154 -8.01 11.60 12.00
C PHE A 154 -7.88 13.11 11.73
N GLU A 155 -8.76 13.64 10.90
CA GLU A 155 -8.90 15.07 10.58
C GLU A 155 -10.31 15.55 10.85
#